data_29dcd8b6e0133f68c9c41cf455de90b4
#
_entry.id   29dcd8b6e0133f68c9c41cf455de90b4
#
_cell.length_a   1.000
_cell.length_b   1.000
_cell.length_c   1.000
_cell.angle_alpha   90.00
_cell.angle_beta   90.00
_cell.angle_gamma   90.00
#
_symmetry.space_group_name_H-M   'P 1'
#
loop_
_entity.id
_entity.type
_entity.pdbx_description
1 polymer ?
#
loop_
_entity_poly.entity_id
_entity_poly.type
_entity_poly.pdbx_seq_one_letter_code
_entity_poly.pdbx_strand_id
1 'polypeptide(L)'
;DITSSSADFTVRKMKLNDGTFVAIFTIEGMVNKDGLTLAVSDPLLSATIPTGVNKYEFIRDRVLSTPEIIEINTFDELLDFSMSGFAVLGIEGYEKMLVIGLQGFSFRSVSEPSSEMVFRGSREGFTEPLRINMSLIRRRMKNPDLVFQTMTIGNLSKTQICLCYLKSAVSKSILKELKRRLNNINLDTVLASGYLVSYLGDEDKNTLLSTVGVTERPDTLCGKITEGRIGILVDGTPSAILVPHLFIENFQSFDDYSNRPYFASFIRILKYLSFLFAIYLPSLFIAITDFHPE
;
A
#
# COMPACT_ATOMS: atom_id res chain seq x y z
N ASP A 1 -16.29 -11.50 -3.07
CA ASP A 1 -15.44 -11.56 -1.85
C ASP A 1 -14.04 -10.91 -1.97
N ILE A 2 -13.57 -10.60 -3.18
CA ILE A 2 -12.29 -9.89 -3.38
C ILE A 2 -12.40 -8.45 -2.88
N THR A 3 -13.52 -7.81 -3.11
CA THR A 3 -13.78 -6.40 -2.78
C THR A 3 -14.08 -6.14 -1.30
N SER A 4 -14.56 -7.14 -0.56
CA SER A 4 -14.92 -7.00 0.87
C SER A 4 -13.71 -7.07 1.80
N SER A 5 -12.53 -7.43 1.31
CA SER A 5 -11.33 -7.65 2.13
C SER A 5 -10.36 -6.46 2.13
N SER A 6 -10.55 -5.45 1.27
CA SER A 6 -9.65 -4.30 1.18
C SER A 6 -10.37 -2.98 1.50
N ALA A 7 -9.81 -2.20 2.43
CA ALA A 7 -10.41 -0.99 2.95
C ALA A 7 -10.41 0.20 1.98
N ASP A 8 -9.62 0.13 0.91
CA ASP A 8 -9.54 1.16 -0.13
C ASP A 8 -10.56 0.97 -1.25
N PHE A 9 -11.21 -0.18 -1.35
CA PHE A 9 -12.24 -0.45 -2.35
C PHE A 9 -13.60 0.03 -1.87
N THR A 10 -14.19 0.97 -2.59
CA THR A 10 -15.46 1.59 -2.21
C THR A 10 -16.53 1.28 -3.26
N VAL A 11 -17.70 0.85 -2.78
CA VAL A 11 -18.89 0.64 -3.62
C VAL A 11 -20.00 1.56 -3.11
N ARG A 12 -20.36 2.57 -3.89
CA ARG A 12 -21.48 3.45 -3.58
C ARG A 12 -22.71 3.05 -4.39
N LYS A 13 -23.76 2.58 -3.70
CA LYS A 13 -25.05 2.28 -4.31
C LYS A 13 -25.95 3.51 -4.25
N MET A 14 -26.62 3.83 -5.33
CA MET A 14 -27.55 4.94 -5.42
C MET A 14 -28.83 4.49 -6.14
N LYS A 15 -29.94 5.15 -5.82
CA LYS A 15 -31.23 4.95 -6.49
C LYS A 15 -31.57 6.21 -7.27
N LEU A 16 -31.80 6.08 -8.56
CA LEU A 16 -32.16 7.17 -9.45
C LEU A 16 -33.64 7.56 -9.25
N ASN A 17 -34.05 8.71 -9.81
CA ASN A 17 -35.43 9.22 -9.70
C ASN A 17 -36.49 8.29 -10.31
N ASP A 18 -36.13 7.49 -11.31
CA ASP A 18 -36.98 6.49 -11.95
C ASP A 18 -37.01 5.14 -11.21
N GLY A 19 -36.34 5.04 -10.05
CA GLY A 19 -36.27 3.85 -9.23
C GLY A 19 -35.15 2.86 -9.57
N THR A 20 -34.39 3.08 -10.65
CA THR A 20 -33.26 2.22 -11.06
C THR A 20 -32.11 2.31 -10.07
N PHE A 21 -31.53 1.17 -9.70
CA PHE A 21 -30.31 1.15 -8.87
C PHE A 21 -29.06 1.23 -9.74
N VAL A 22 -28.08 1.99 -9.27
CA VAL A 22 -26.75 2.07 -9.85
C VAL A 22 -25.70 1.86 -8.77
N ALA A 23 -24.55 1.32 -9.15
CA ALA A 23 -23.40 1.09 -8.26
C ALA A 23 -22.15 1.72 -8.87
N ILE A 24 -21.48 2.56 -8.11
CA ILE A 24 -20.19 3.15 -8.51
C ILE A 24 -19.08 2.43 -7.71
N PHE A 25 -18.13 1.89 -8.44
CA PHE A 25 -16.95 1.20 -7.90
C PHE A 25 -15.74 2.12 -8.04
N THR A 26 -15.01 2.35 -6.96
CA THR A 26 -13.84 3.23 -6.93
C THR A 26 -12.79 2.71 -5.95
N ILE A 27 -11.53 3.08 -6.21
CA ILE A 27 -10.43 2.92 -5.24
C ILE A 27 -10.17 4.27 -4.58
N GLU A 28 -10.19 4.29 -3.27
CA GLU A 28 -9.97 5.52 -2.51
C GLU A 28 -8.54 6.06 -2.70
N GLY A 29 -8.44 7.38 -2.95
CA GLY A 29 -7.16 8.06 -3.20
C GLY A 29 -6.65 7.93 -4.64
N MET A 30 -7.35 7.20 -5.51
CA MET A 30 -6.98 7.06 -6.93
C MET A 30 -7.95 7.78 -7.86
N VAL A 31 -9.14 8.11 -7.41
CA VAL A 31 -10.19 8.81 -8.17
C VAL A 31 -10.33 10.24 -7.66
N ASN A 32 -10.50 11.19 -8.57
CA ASN A 32 -10.83 12.58 -8.24
C ASN A 32 -12.26 12.65 -7.70
N LYS A 33 -12.42 12.89 -6.38
CA LYS A 33 -13.72 12.91 -5.70
C LYS A 33 -14.63 14.03 -6.19
N ASP A 34 -14.05 15.21 -6.43
CA ASP A 34 -14.82 16.37 -6.92
C ASP A 34 -15.31 16.12 -8.36
N GLY A 35 -14.41 15.61 -9.21
CA GLY A 35 -14.76 15.19 -10.57
C GLY A 35 -15.83 14.10 -10.59
N LEU A 36 -15.76 13.12 -9.70
CA LEU A 36 -16.77 12.07 -9.56
C LEU A 36 -18.14 12.63 -9.14
N THR A 37 -18.13 13.58 -8.23
CA THR A 37 -19.37 14.22 -7.79
C THR A 37 -20.00 15.03 -8.92
N LEU A 38 -19.24 15.93 -9.54
CA LEU A 38 -19.73 16.85 -10.57
C LEU A 38 -20.11 16.16 -11.88
N ALA A 39 -19.32 15.17 -12.30
CA ALA A 39 -19.49 14.56 -13.64
C ALA A 39 -20.32 13.28 -13.63
N VAL A 40 -20.52 12.66 -12.47
CA VAL A 40 -21.22 11.35 -12.36
C VAL A 40 -22.36 11.42 -11.35
N SER A 41 -22.06 11.71 -10.07
CA SER A 41 -23.05 11.54 -9.00
C SER A 41 -24.20 12.55 -9.11
N ASP A 42 -23.89 13.84 -9.27
CA ASP A 42 -24.90 14.90 -9.36
C ASP A 42 -25.74 14.79 -10.65
N PRO A 43 -25.13 14.55 -11.85
CA PRO A 43 -25.92 14.29 -13.05
C PRO A 43 -26.83 13.06 -12.93
N LEU A 44 -26.36 11.96 -12.34
CA LEU A 44 -27.19 10.76 -12.14
C LEU A 44 -28.37 11.00 -11.22
N LEU A 45 -28.18 11.73 -10.10
CA LEU A 45 -29.25 12.01 -9.15
C LEU A 45 -30.26 13.04 -9.67
N SER A 46 -29.85 13.96 -10.54
CA SER A 46 -30.72 14.96 -11.12
C SER A 46 -31.40 14.52 -12.42
N ALA A 47 -30.92 13.45 -13.05
CA ALA A 47 -31.45 12.99 -14.33
C ALA A 47 -32.91 12.52 -14.24
N THR A 48 -33.71 12.93 -15.21
CA THR A 48 -35.05 12.38 -15.44
C THR A 48 -34.99 11.51 -16.70
N ILE A 49 -35.05 10.19 -16.51
CA ILE A 49 -34.98 9.23 -17.61
C ILE A 49 -36.40 9.10 -18.25
N PRO A 50 -36.60 9.38 -19.54
CA PRO A 50 -37.89 9.22 -20.19
C PRO A 50 -38.33 7.77 -20.26
N THR A 51 -39.65 7.54 -20.16
CA THR A 51 -40.22 6.20 -20.34
C THR A 51 -40.05 5.67 -21.75
N GLY A 52 -39.60 4.41 -21.89
CA GLY A 52 -39.44 3.78 -23.20
C GLY A 52 -38.06 3.96 -23.86
N VAL A 53 -37.13 4.63 -23.22
CA VAL A 53 -35.76 4.81 -23.69
C VAL A 53 -34.85 3.76 -23.08
N ASN A 54 -33.82 3.31 -23.83
CA ASN A 54 -32.76 2.46 -23.25
C ASN A 54 -32.00 3.25 -22.20
N LYS A 55 -32.19 2.92 -20.95
CA LYS A 55 -31.61 3.63 -19.80
C LYS A 55 -30.07 3.64 -19.85
N TYR A 56 -29.45 2.55 -20.25
CA TYR A 56 -27.99 2.42 -20.35
C TYR A 56 -27.40 3.46 -21.34
N GLU A 57 -27.96 3.50 -22.57
CA GLU A 57 -27.53 4.44 -23.60
C GLU A 57 -27.84 5.89 -23.19
N PHE A 58 -28.99 6.12 -22.57
CA PHE A 58 -29.35 7.45 -22.08
C PHE A 58 -28.37 7.94 -21.00
N ILE A 59 -28.00 7.09 -20.05
CA ILE A 59 -27.03 7.45 -19.01
C ILE A 59 -25.66 7.71 -19.65
N ARG A 60 -25.18 6.81 -20.52
CA ARG A 60 -23.88 6.94 -21.20
C ARG A 60 -23.79 8.23 -22.01
N ASP A 61 -24.79 8.53 -22.82
CA ASP A 61 -24.69 9.56 -23.87
C ASP A 61 -25.22 10.93 -23.46
N ARG A 62 -26.06 11.00 -22.38
CA ARG A 62 -26.74 12.25 -22.01
C ARG A 62 -26.59 12.64 -20.54
N VAL A 63 -26.28 11.72 -19.65
CA VAL A 63 -26.20 12.01 -18.22
C VAL A 63 -24.76 12.20 -17.77
N LEU A 64 -23.87 11.32 -18.20
CA LEU A 64 -22.45 11.41 -17.80
C LEU A 64 -21.75 12.54 -18.55
N SER A 65 -21.07 13.41 -17.81
CA SER A 65 -20.37 14.59 -18.36
C SER A 65 -18.85 14.39 -18.29
N THR A 66 -18.36 13.31 -18.90
CA THR A 66 -16.93 12.96 -18.90
C THR A 66 -16.42 12.76 -20.31
N PRO A 67 -15.16 13.14 -20.62
CA PRO A 67 -14.60 13.01 -21.95
C PRO A 67 -14.28 11.57 -22.34
N GLU A 68 -14.08 10.67 -21.36
CA GLU A 68 -13.67 9.30 -21.60
C GLU A 68 -14.64 8.33 -20.91
N ILE A 69 -15.33 7.52 -21.73
CA ILE A 69 -16.21 6.44 -21.28
C ILE A 69 -15.88 5.19 -22.09
N ILE A 70 -15.59 4.08 -21.41
CA ILE A 70 -15.31 2.79 -22.03
C ILE A 70 -16.36 1.80 -21.54
N GLU A 71 -16.86 0.94 -22.44
CA GLU A 71 -17.78 -0.15 -22.07
C GLU A 71 -17.00 -1.42 -21.75
N ILE A 72 -17.36 -2.08 -20.68
CA ILE A 72 -16.80 -3.36 -20.25
C ILE A 72 -17.92 -4.36 -19.94
N ASN A 73 -17.61 -5.65 -20.04
CA ASN A 73 -18.58 -6.72 -19.88
C ASN A 73 -18.23 -7.71 -18.76
N THR A 74 -17.00 -7.69 -18.26
CA THR A 74 -16.52 -8.69 -17.30
C THR A 74 -16.16 -8.07 -15.95
N PHE A 75 -16.23 -8.90 -14.93
CA PHE A 75 -15.83 -8.48 -13.58
C PHE A 75 -14.32 -8.31 -13.43
N ASP A 76 -13.55 -9.06 -14.21
CA ASP A 76 -12.09 -8.92 -14.23
C ASP A 76 -11.68 -7.56 -14.81
N GLU A 77 -12.32 -7.13 -15.92
CA GLU A 77 -12.12 -5.78 -16.46
C GLU A 77 -12.51 -4.68 -15.47
N LEU A 78 -13.61 -4.87 -14.72
CA LEU A 78 -14.00 -3.94 -13.65
C LEU A 78 -12.87 -3.79 -12.63
N LEU A 79 -12.27 -4.90 -12.20
CA LEU A 79 -11.16 -4.87 -11.24
C LEU A 79 -9.94 -4.18 -11.85
N ASP A 80 -9.55 -4.52 -13.07
CA ASP A 80 -8.37 -3.96 -13.73
C ASP A 80 -8.47 -2.44 -13.91
N PHE A 81 -9.62 -1.95 -14.37
CA PHE A 81 -9.86 -0.50 -14.51
C PHE A 81 -9.95 0.19 -13.15
N SER A 82 -10.65 -0.40 -12.16
CA SER A 82 -10.71 0.18 -10.82
C SER A 82 -9.31 0.26 -10.19
N MET A 83 -8.48 -0.80 -10.31
CA MET A 83 -7.09 -0.80 -9.83
C MET A 83 -6.18 0.18 -10.59
N SER A 84 -6.60 0.64 -11.75
CA SER A 84 -5.92 1.69 -12.52
C SER A 84 -6.42 3.10 -12.22
N GLY A 85 -7.38 3.25 -11.28
CA GLY A 85 -7.88 4.55 -10.81
C GLY A 85 -9.05 5.09 -11.60
N PHE A 86 -9.68 4.28 -12.42
CA PHE A 86 -10.94 4.63 -13.06
C PHE A 86 -12.12 4.41 -12.11
N ALA A 87 -13.18 5.19 -12.29
CA ALA A 87 -14.47 4.90 -11.69
C ALA A 87 -15.26 3.95 -12.60
N VAL A 88 -15.92 2.94 -12.07
CA VAL A 88 -16.74 2.02 -12.85
C VAL A 88 -18.18 2.13 -12.38
N LEU A 89 -19.12 2.33 -13.31
CA LEU A 89 -20.55 2.46 -13.07
C LEU A 89 -21.29 1.20 -13.58
N GLY A 90 -21.91 0.47 -12.67
CA GLY A 90 -22.85 -0.59 -12.99
C GLY A 90 -24.29 -0.11 -12.87
N ILE A 91 -25.15 -0.52 -13.81
CA ILE A 91 -26.57 -0.13 -13.88
C ILE A 91 -27.40 -1.41 -13.76
N GLU A 92 -28.39 -1.40 -12.88
CA GLU A 92 -29.29 -2.53 -12.67
C GLU A 92 -30.01 -2.93 -13.96
N GLY A 93 -30.01 -4.25 -14.23
CA GLY A 93 -30.65 -4.83 -15.43
C GLY A 93 -29.77 -4.86 -16.66
N TYR A 94 -28.52 -4.40 -16.58
CA TYR A 94 -27.55 -4.44 -17.69
C TYR A 94 -26.30 -5.20 -17.26
N GLU A 95 -25.79 -6.07 -18.16
CA GLU A 95 -24.53 -6.79 -17.96
C GLU A 95 -23.32 -5.91 -18.20
N LYS A 96 -23.47 -4.92 -19.09
CA LYS A 96 -22.42 -3.95 -19.41
C LYS A 96 -22.25 -2.91 -18.32
N MET A 97 -21.00 -2.56 -18.04
CA MET A 97 -20.64 -1.50 -17.12
C MET A 97 -19.89 -0.38 -17.86
N LEU A 98 -19.92 0.84 -17.31
CA LEU A 98 -19.26 2.01 -17.86
C LEU A 98 -18.03 2.37 -17.03
N VAL A 99 -16.88 2.38 -17.67
CA VAL A 99 -15.62 2.87 -17.10
C VAL A 99 -15.48 4.34 -17.41
N ILE A 100 -15.18 5.14 -16.40
CA ILE A 100 -15.18 6.59 -16.46
C ILE A 100 -13.79 7.10 -16.09
N GLY A 101 -13.17 7.87 -16.98
CA GLY A 101 -11.83 8.45 -16.81
C GLY A 101 -11.84 9.63 -15.84
N LEU A 102 -11.67 9.34 -14.53
CA LEU A 102 -11.65 10.33 -13.45
C LEU A 102 -10.46 10.11 -12.51
N GLN A 103 -9.31 9.70 -13.06
CA GLN A 103 -8.11 9.49 -12.25
C GLN A 103 -7.68 10.81 -11.59
N GLY A 104 -7.37 10.73 -10.30
CA GLY A 104 -6.94 11.88 -9.51
C GLY A 104 -5.99 11.44 -8.42
N PHE A 105 -4.71 11.35 -8.77
CA PHE A 105 -3.68 11.03 -7.79
C PHE A 105 -3.23 12.29 -7.05
N SER A 106 -3.07 12.21 -5.75
CA SER A 106 -2.46 13.28 -4.98
C SER A 106 -0.93 13.26 -5.20
N PHE A 107 -0.43 14.11 -6.08
CA PHE A 107 1.01 14.25 -6.35
C PHE A 107 1.69 15.32 -5.50
N ARG A 108 0.93 16.08 -4.69
CA ARG A 108 1.49 17.16 -3.89
C ARG A 108 2.17 16.61 -2.65
N SER A 109 3.39 17.03 -2.41
CA SER A 109 4.24 16.74 -1.25
C SER A 109 4.85 15.34 -1.13
N VAL A 110 4.85 14.52 -2.18
CA VAL A 110 5.66 13.29 -2.18
C VAL A 110 7.11 13.69 -2.44
N SER A 111 7.94 13.65 -1.39
CA SER A 111 9.37 13.98 -1.45
C SER A 111 10.24 12.73 -1.46
N GLU A 112 11.49 12.92 -1.85
CA GLU A 112 12.50 11.86 -1.74
C GLU A 112 12.79 11.56 -0.27
N PRO A 113 12.85 10.28 0.15
CA PRO A 113 13.19 9.91 1.51
C PRO A 113 14.58 10.41 1.88
N SER A 114 14.71 11.01 3.05
CA SER A 114 16.01 11.52 3.52
C SER A 114 16.97 10.41 3.99
N SER A 115 16.42 9.31 4.47
CA SER A 115 17.17 8.18 5.03
C SER A 115 17.52 7.09 4.01
N GLU A 116 16.75 7.00 2.91
CA GLU A 116 16.88 5.94 1.90
C GLU A 116 17.06 6.52 0.49
N MET A 117 18.09 7.36 0.28
CA MET A 117 18.41 7.91 -1.03
C MET A 117 18.92 6.84 -1.98
N VAL A 118 18.52 6.90 -3.26
CA VAL A 118 18.97 5.98 -4.31
C VAL A 118 19.53 6.74 -5.51
N PHE A 119 20.56 6.16 -6.12
CA PHE A 119 21.13 6.72 -7.34
C PHE A 119 20.26 6.49 -8.56
N ARG A 120 19.54 5.38 -8.61
CA ARG A 120 18.66 5.00 -9.71
C ARG A 120 17.35 4.43 -9.18
N GLY A 121 16.22 4.88 -9.71
CA GLY A 121 14.91 4.39 -9.34
C GLY A 121 13.93 5.50 -8.98
N SER A 122 12.82 5.13 -8.36
CA SER A 122 11.82 6.07 -7.90
C SER A 122 12.35 6.89 -6.73
N ARG A 123 12.04 8.18 -6.74
CA ARG A 123 12.36 9.11 -5.64
C ARG A 123 11.16 9.40 -4.75
N GLU A 124 10.08 8.65 -4.93
CA GLU A 124 8.89 8.81 -4.10
C GLU A 124 9.09 8.13 -2.74
N GLY A 125 8.91 8.91 -1.66
CA GLY A 125 8.82 8.44 -0.29
C GLY A 125 7.39 8.38 0.22
N PHE A 126 7.18 7.73 1.37
CA PHE A 126 5.94 7.83 2.12
C PHE A 126 5.76 9.23 2.69
N THR A 127 4.50 9.57 2.95
CA THR A 127 4.07 10.82 3.57
C THR A 127 3.38 10.54 4.91
N GLU A 128 3.03 11.58 5.67
CA GLU A 128 2.34 11.42 6.95
C GLU A 128 0.93 10.84 6.80
N PRO A 129 0.07 11.29 5.86
CA PRO A 129 -1.30 10.80 5.76
C PRO A 129 -1.41 9.36 5.27
N LEU A 130 -2.01 8.49 6.08
CA LEU A 130 -2.19 7.06 5.80
C LEU A 130 -2.83 6.78 4.43
N ARG A 131 -3.86 7.53 4.06
CA ARG A 131 -4.61 7.34 2.81
C ARG A 131 -3.75 7.59 1.56
N ILE A 132 -2.88 8.60 1.62
CA ILE A 132 -1.93 8.87 0.53
C ILE A 132 -0.95 7.68 0.40
N ASN A 133 -0.42 7.18 1.51
CA ASN A 133 0.50 6.04 1.50
C ASN A 133 -0.15 4.76 0.93
N MET A 134 -1.40 4.49 1.26
CA MET A 134 -2.16 3.39 0.65
C MET A 134 -2.28 3.57 -0.87
N SER A 135 -2.60 4.78 -1.35
CA SER A 135 -2.71 5.06 -2.79
C SER A 135 -1.37 4.93 -3.53
N LEU A 136 -0.25 5.31 -2.90
CA LEU A 136 1.10 5.13 -3.46
C LEU A 136 1.41 3.65 -3.71
N ILE A 137 1.05 2.78 -2.76
CA ILE A 137 1.23 1.32 -2.88
C ILE A 137 0.28 0.78 -3.96
N ARG A 138 -1.01 1.14 -3.93
CA ARG A 138 -2.02 0.66 -4.89
C ARG A 138 -1.66 1.02 -6.32
N ARG A 139 -1.18 2.25 -6.56
CA ARG A 139 -0.75 2.71 -7.88
C ARG A 139 0.39 1.87 -8.46
N ARG A 140 1.32 1.42 -7.60
CA ARG A 140 2.46 0.56 -8.00
C ARG A 140 2.07 -0.89 -8.17
N MET A 141 1.17 -1.37 -7.35
CA MET A 141 0.73 -2.77 -7.32
C MET A 141 -0.77 -2.85 -7.63
N LYS A 142 -1.10 -2.89 -8.92
CA LYS A 142 -2.47 -3.00 -9.45
C LYS A 142 -2.95 -4.44 -9.41
N ASN A 143 -2.94 -5.04 -8.23
CA ASN A 143 -3.32 -6.43 -8.03
C ASN A 143 -4.53 -6.50 -7.09
N PRO A 144 -5.63 -7.19 -7.49
CA PRO A 144 -6.81 -7.36 -6.64
C PRO A 144 -6.53 -8.16 -5.36
N ASP A 145 -5.49 -8.99 -5.33
CA ASP A 145 -5.05 -9.72 -4.14
C ASP A 145 -4.36 -8.83 -3.09
N LEU A 146 -4.00 -7.59 -3.44
CA LEU A 146 -3.46 -6.63 -2.48
C LEU A 146 -4.56 -6.18 -1.53
N VAL A 147 -4.39 -6.49 -0.27
CA VAL A 147 -5.34 -6.19 0.81
C VAL A 147 -4.79 -5.08 1.69
N PHE A 148 -5.63 -4.08 1.94
CA PHE A 148 -5.44 -3.07 2.97
C PHE A 148 -6.44 -3.30 4.10
N GLN A 149 -5.95 -3.70 5.24
CA GLN A 149 -6.78 -3.92 6.43
C GLN A 149 -6.49 -2.86 7.47
N THR A 150 -7.43 -1.97 7.72
CA THR A 150 -7.29 -0.91 8.71
C THR A 150 -7.69 -1.39 10.10
N MET A 151 -7.00 -0.89 11.11
CA MET A 151 -7.35 -1.05 12.52
C MET A 151 -6.90 0.18 13.30
N THR A 152 -7.39 0.32 14.53
CA THR A 152 -7.09 1.47 15.39
C THR A 152 -6.33 1.00 16.61
N ILE A 153 -5.24 1.69 16.98
CA ILE A 153 -4.41 1.40 18.16
C ILE A 153 -4.26 2.67 18.98
N GLY A 154 -4.13 2.49 20.30
CA GLY A 154 -4.02 3.59 21.28
C GLY A 154 -5.35 3.97 21.86
N ASN A 155 -5.46 3.90 23.19
CA ASN A 155 -6.71 4.18 23.92
C ASN A 155 -7.14 5.65 23.79
N LEU A 156 -6.17 6.57 23.85
CA LEU A 156 -6.39 8.02 23.77
C LEU A 156 -6.16 8.53 22.35
N SER A 157 -5.04 8.17 21.71
CA SER A 157 -4.69 8.68 20.36
C SER A 157 -5.59 8.15 19.26
N LYS A 158 -6.13 6.93 19.41
CA LYS A 158 -6.97 6.24 18.40
C LYS A 158 -6.33 6.29 17.00
N THR A 159 -5.02 6.04 16.94
CA THR A 159 -4.24 6.14 15.71
C THR A 159 -4.62 5.04 14.74
N GLN A 160 -4.93 5.42 13.51
CA GLN A 160 -5.21 4.46 12.46
C GLN A 160 -3.92 3.82 11.95
N ILE A 161 -3.95 2.50 11.80
CA ILE A 161 -2.88 1.75 11.13
C ILE A 161 -3.49 0.91 10.01
N CYS A 162 -2.67 0.55 9.03
CA CYS A 162 -3.10 -0.28 7.90
C CYS A 162 -2.10 -1.41 7.66
N LEU A 163 -2.58 -2.64 7.71
CA LEU A 163 -1.84 -3.82 7.27
C LEU A 163 -1.95 -3.96 5.76
N CYS A 164 -0.81 -4.07 5.08
CA CYS A 164 -0.69 -4.20 3.63
C CYS A 164 -0.05 -5.54 3.29
N TYR A 165 -0.73 -6.41 2.55
CA TYR A 165 -0.21 -7.72 2.17
C TYR A 165 -0.90 -8.28 0.93
N LEU A 166 -0.25 -9.20 0.21
CA LEU A 166 -0.87 -9.99 -0.85
C LEU A 166 -1.53 -11.23 -0.24
N LYS A 167 -2.82 -11.41 -0.48
CA LYS A 167 -3.60 -12.55 0.01
C LYS A 167 -3.06 -13.90 -0.50
N SER A 168 -2.54 -13.91 -1.73
CA SER A 168 -1.95 -15.08 -2.38
C SER A 168 -0.56 -15.46 -1.88
N ALA A 169 0.23 -14.47 -1.36
CA ALA A 169 1.63 -14.68 -1.00
C ALA A 169 1.87 -14.75 0.51
N VAL A 170 1.01 -14.10 1.32
CA VAL A 170 1.20 -13.98 2.76
C VAL A 170 1.05 -15.31 3.49
N SER A 171 1.92 -15.59 4.46
CA SER A 171 1.76 -16.71 5.40
C SER A 171 0.61 -16.42 6.37
N LYS A 172 -0.43 -17.27 6.34
CA LYS A 172 -1.60 -17.15 7.22
C LYS A 172 -1.23 -17.24 8.71
N SER A 173 -0.21 -18.03 9.07
CA SER A 173 0.27 -18.16 10.46
C SER A 173 0.91 -16.86 10.94
N ILE A 174 1.79 -16.27 10.13
CA ILE A 174 2.46 -15.00 10.44
C ILE A 174 1.42 -13.87 10.54
N LEU A 175 0.49 -13.79 9.60
CA LEU A 175 -0.58 -12.78 9.62
C LEU A 175 -1.46 -12.90 10.88
N LYS A 176 -1.81 -14.13 11.27
CA LYS A 176 -2.59 -14.39 12.50
C LYS A 176 -1.83 -13.96 13.75
N GLU A 177 -0.55 -14.30 13.82
CA GLU A 177 0.30 -13.93 14.95
C GLU A 177 0.52 -12.42 15.04
N LEU A 178 0.78 -11.77 13.92
CA LEU A 178 0.88 -10.31 13.86
C LEU A 178 -0.38 -9.62 14.37
N LYS A 179 -1.56 -10.07 13.91
CA LYS A 179 -2.84 -9.54 14.40
C LYS A 179 -3.04 -9.77 15.89
N ARG A 180 -2.63 -10.93 16.40
CA ARG A 180 -2.68 -11.23 17.85
C ARG A 180 -1.81 -10.22 18.63
N ARG A 181 -0.58 -9.99 18.19
CA ARG A 181 0.34 -9.02 18.82
C ARG A 181 -0.24 -7.60 18.79
N LEU A 182 -0.71 -7.15 17.64
CA LEU A 182 -1.30 -5.81 17.50
C LEU A 182 -2.53 -5.61 18.39
N ASN A 183 -3.40 -6.61 18.50
CA ASN A 183 -4.59 -6.54 19.37
C ASN A 183 -4.25 -6.56 20.86
N ASN A 184 -3.09 -7.11 21.23
CA ASN A 184 -2.63 -7.16 22.62
C ASN A 184 -1.85 -5.90 23.04
N ILE A 185 -1.60 -4.96 22.12
CA ILE A 185 -0.94 -3.69 22.45
C ILE A 185 -1.90 -2.85 23.28
N ASN A 186 -1.52 -2.60 24.51
CA ASN A 186 -2.24 -1.70 25.42
C ASN A 186 -1.39 -0.44 25.67
N LEU A 187 -1.51 0.51 24.75
CA LEU A 187 -0.87 1.82 24.85
C LEU A 187 -1.94 2.91 24.85
N ASP A 188 -1.73 3.96 25.61
CA ASP A 188 -2.62 5.12 25.61
C ASP A 188 -2.42 5.94 24.34
N THR A 189 -1.17 6.08 23.89
CA THR A 189 -0.83 6.89 22.71
C THR A 189 0.15 6.16 21.80
N VAL A 190 -0.11 6.21 20.49
CA VAL A 190 0.77 5.78 19.42
C VAL A 190 0.89 6.93 18.43
N LEU A 191 1.98 7.68 18.50
CA LEU A 191 2.17 8.90 17.70
C LEU A 191 3.04 8.67 16.46
N ALA A 192 3.77 7.55 16.41
CA ALA A 192 4.64 7.21 15.30
C ALA A 192 4.85 5.70 15.19
N SER A 193 5.31 5.23 14.02
CA SER A 193 5.61 3.82 13.76
C SER A 193 6.60 3.21 14.75
N GLY A 194 7.57 3.99 15.24
CA GLY A 194 8.57 3.56 16.21
C GLY A 194 7.99 3.00 17.52
N TYR A 195 6.82 3.49 17.95
CA TYR A 195 6.14 2.96 19.14
C TYR A 195 5.74 1.49 18.96
N LEU A 196 5.43 1.05 17.76
CA LEU A 196 4.97 -0.30 17.47
C LEU A 196 6.13 -1.30 17.30
N VAL A 197 7.29 -0.83 16.84
CA VAL A 197 8.45 -1.69 16.53
C VAL A 197 8.82 -2.57 17.72
N SER A 198 8.85 -2.01 18.93
CA SER A 198 9.20 -2.73 20.17
C SER A 198 8.20 -3.83 20.55
N TYR A 199 6.94 -3.71 20.13
CA TYR A 199 5.88 -4.69 20.44
C TYR A 199 5.73 -5.75 19.35
N LEU A 200 6.26 -5.50 18.16
CA LEU A 200 6.18 -6.40 17.01
C LEU A 200 7.38 -7.34 16.90
N GLY A 201 8.49 -6.99 17.56
CA GLY A 201 9.69 -7.83 17.65
C GLY A 201 9.42 -9.15 18.35
N ASP A 202 10.42 -10.02 18.39
CA ASP A 202 10.31 -11.30 19.07
C ASP A 202 10.07 -11.12 20.58
N GLU A 203 9.26 -12.02 21.15
CA GLU A 203 8.99 -12.06 22.60
C GLU A 203 10.27 -12.35 23.41
N ASP A 204 11.27 -12.94 22.78
CA ASP A 204 12.59 -13.17 23.33
C ASP A 204 13.39 -11.85 23.38
N LYS A 205 13.28 -11.15 24.50
CA LYS A 205 13.97 -9.87 24.77
C LYS A 205 15.51 -9.95 24.70
N ASN A 206 16.05 -11.15 24.51
CA ASN A 206 17.50 -11.40 24.43
C ASN A 206 18.02 -11.42 22.98
N THR A 207 17.16 -11.25 21.98
CA THR A 207 17.57 -11.23 20.58
C THR A 207 18.16 -9.86 20.21
N LEU A 208 19.46 -9.83 19.87
CA LEU A 208 20.13 -8.62 19.37
C LEU A 208 19.69 -8.24 17.94
N LEU A 209 19.06 -9.16 17.24
CA LEU A 209 18.69 -9.01 15.83
C LEU A 209 17.20 -8.67 15.72
N SER A 210 16.88 -7.54 15.12
CA SER A 210 15.49 -7.14 14.89
C SER A 210 14.85 -8.00 13.80
N THR A 211 13.67 -8.54 14.09
CA THR A 211 12.79 -9.22 13.12
C THR A 211 11.79 -8.26 12.48
N VAL A 212 11.94 -6.96 12.73
CA VAL A 212 11.13 -5.87 12.23
C VAL A 212 12.02 -4.93 11.43
N GLY A 213 11.66 -4.67 10.18
CA GLY A 213 12.29 -3.68 9.32
C GLY A 213 11.46 -2.41 9.22
N VAL A 214 12.07 -1.32 8.81
CA VAL A 214 11.40 -0.05 8.52
C VAL A 214 11.87 0.45 7.16
N THR A 215 10.97 1.02 6.37
CA THR A 215 11.31 1.66 5.09
C THR A 215 10.46 2.91 4.87
N GLU A 216 11.06 3.95 4.30
CA GLU A 216 10.37 5.17 3.85
C GLU A 216 9.92 5.08 2.38
N ARG A 217 10.19 3.94 1.72
CA ARG A 217 10.03 3.78 0.29
C ARG A 217 8.86 2.88 -0.08
N PRO A 218 7.88 3.38 -0.85
CA PRO A 218 6.76 2.56 -1.34
C PRO A 218 7.19 1.42 -2.28
N ASP A 219 8.24 1.61 -3.08
CA ASP A 219 8.75 0.58 -4.00
C ASP A 219 9.41 -0.59 -3.25
N THR A 220 10.21 -0.30 -2.21
CA THR A 220 10.79 -1.31 -1.31
C THR A 220 9.69 -2.11 -0.64
N LEU A 221 8.66 -1.43 -0.09
CA LEU A 221 7.54 -2.09 0.54
C LEU A 221 6.79 -3.00 -0.44
N CYS A 222 6.49 -2.54 -1.66
CA CYS A 222 5.84 -3.35 -2.69
C CYS A 222 6.66 -4.61 -3.03
N GLY A 223 7.98 -4.47 -3.20
CA GLY A 223 8.87 -5.62 -3.41
C GLY A 223 8.78 -6.64 -2.28
N LYS A 224 8.80 -6.19 -1.02
CA LYS A 224 8.71 -7.08 0.14
C LYS A 224 7.33 -7.74 0.29
N ILE A 225 6.26 -7.04 -0.05
CA ILE A 225 4.91 -7.61 -0.07
C ILE A 225 4.80 -8.74 -1.12
N THR A 226 5.44 -8.61 -2.28
CA THR A 226 5.46 -9.68 -3.29
C THR A 226 6.24 -10.92 -2.82
N GLU A 227 7.20 -10.75 -1.92
CA GLU A 227 7.92 -11.84 -1.26
C GLU A 227 7.11 -12.49 -0.10
N GLY A 228 5.86 -12.06 0.14
CA GLY A 228 4.99 -12.58 1.19
C GLY A 228 5.15 -11.91 2.56
N ARG A 229 5.87 -10.77 2.64
CA ARG A 229 5.95 -9.94 3.85
C ARG A 229 4.68 -9.14 4.07
N ILE A 230 4.52 -8.63 5.28
CA ILE A 230 3.41 -7.75 5.66
C ILE A 230 3.98 -6.37 5.94
N GLY A 231 3.41 -5.35 5.30
CA GLY A 231 3.68 -3.95 5.61
C GLY A 231 2.69 -3.42 6.61
N ILE A 232 3.11 -2.51 7.48
CA ILE A 232 2.24 -1.79 8.41
C ILE A 232 2.50 -0.31 8.21
N LEU A 233 1.49 0.40 7.74
CA LEU A 233 1.47 1.86 7.68
C LEU A 233 0.84 2.41 8.94
N VAL A 234 1.39 3.48 9.47
CA VAL A 234 0.90 4.18 10.66
C VAL A 234 0.57 5.62 10.27
N ASP A 235 -0.63 6.07 10.59
CA ASP A 235 -1.04 7.45 10.32
C ASP A 235 -0.14 8.44 11.06
N GLY A 236 0.24 9.52 10.40
CA GLY A 236 1.17 10.52 10.94
C GLY A 236 2.65 10.16 10.81
N THR A 237 3.02 9.06 10.11
CA THR A 237 4.42 8.65 9.98
C THR A 237 4.77 8.34 8.52
N PRO A 238 5.84 8.98 7.96
CA PRO A 238 6.27 8.76 6.59
C PRO A 238 7.13 7.50 6.44
N SER A 239 6.79 6.43 7.12
CA SER A 239 7.50 5.15 7.05
C SER A 239 6.56 3.97 7.23
N ALA A 240 6.93 2.84 6.64
CA ALA A 240 6.24 1.56 6.79
C ALA A 240 7.09 0.58 7.59
N ILE A 241 6.44 -0.19 8.46
CA ILE A 241 7.05 -1.30 9.18
C ILE A 241 6.91 -2.56 8.33
N LEU A 242 7.96 -3.37 8.26
CA LEU A 242 8.02 -4.63 7.52
C LEU A 242 8.14 -5.81 8.49
N VAL A 243 7.27 -6.80 8.35
CA VAL A 243 7.24 -8.00 9.20
C VAL A 243 6.97 -9.25 8.35
N PRO A 244 7.71 -10.34 8.55
CA PRO A 244 8.97 -10.45 9.26
C PRO A 244 10.12 -9.82 8.45
N HIS A 245 11.17 -9.37 9.13
CA HIS A 245 12.40 -8.87 8.54
C HIS A 245 13.57 -9.77 8.95
N LEU A 246 14.46 -10.07 8.03
CA LEU A 246 15.63 -10.88 8.29
C LEU A 246 16.87 -9.98 8.45
N PHE A 247 17.72 -10.26 9.41
CA PHE A 247 18.95 -9.51 9.64
C PHE A 247 19.81 -9.35 8.37
N ILE A 248 19.87 -10.38 7.53
CA ILE A 248 20.60 -10.37 6.27
C ILE A 248 20.06 -9.33 5.27
N GLU A 249 18.81 -8.90 5.41
CA GLU A 249 18.20 -7.89 4.54
C GLU A 249 18.77 -6.49 4.78
N ASN A 250 19.37 -6.23 5.95
CA ASN A 250 20.05 -4.95 6.23
C ASN A 250 21.26 -4.69 5.32
N PHE A 251 21.81 -5.74 4.69
CA PHE A 251 22.90 -5.63 3.74
C PHE A 251 22.41 -5.46 2.28
N GLN A 252 21.10 -5.55 2.05
CA GLN A 252 20.48 -5.35 0.74
C GLN A 252 20.12 -3.87 0.58
N SER A 253 20.60 -3.24 -0.48
CA SER A 253 20.15 -1.92 -0.89
C SER A 253 19.21 -2.04 -2.08
N PHE A 254 18.32 -1.06 -2.26
CA PHE A 254 17.44 -1.03 -3.42
C PHE A 254 18.22 -0.96 -4.75
N ASP A 255 19.37 -0.30 -4.75
CA ASP A 255 20.26 -0.24 -5.91
C ASP A 255 20.75 -1.62 -6.37
N ASP A 256 20.78 -2.62 -5.47
CA ASP A 256 21.16 -3.99 -5.82
C ASP A 256 20.17 -4.61 -6.84
N TYR A 257 18.89 -4.22 -6.81
CA TYR A 257 17.87 -4.68 -7.76
C TYR A 257 17.95 -3.97 -9.11
N SER A 258 18.53 -2.78 -9.15
CA SER A 258 18.73 -1.98 -10.37
C SER A 258 20.02 -2.34 -11.13
N ASN A 259 20.91 -3.12 -10.50
CA ASN A 259 22.20 -3.52 -11.06
C ASN A 259 22.14 -4.94 -11.65
N ARG A 260 23.17 -5.26 -12.47
CA ARG A 260 23.32 -6.63 -13.00
C ARG A 260 23.49 -7.63 -11.83
N PRO A 261 22.86 -8.82 -11.88
CA PRO A 261 22.83 -9.77 -10.76
C PRO A 261 24.21 -10.14 -10.21
N TYR A 262 25.21 -10.34 -11.10
CA TYR A 262 26.57 -10.67 -10.69
C TYR A 262 27.25 -9.53 -9.91
N PHE A 263 27.06 -8.29 -10.36
CA PHE A 263 27.60 -7.13 -9.69
C PHE A 263 26.94 -6.90 -8.32
N ALA A 264 25.62 -7.00 -8.26
CA ALA A 264 24.87 -6.91 -7.01
C ALA A 264 25.31 -7.99 -6.01
N SER A 265 25.52 -9.23 -6.47
CA SER A 265 26.01 -10.32 -5.62
C SER A 265 27.41 -10.05 -5.09
N PHE A 266 28.30 -9.53 -5.93
CA PHE A 266 29.66 -9.18 -5.53
C PHE A 266 29.66 -8.07 -4.45
N ILE A 267 28.86 -7.02 -4.64
CA ILE A 267 28.74 -5.93 -3.65
C ILE A 267 28.18 -6.45 -2.32
N ARG A 268 27.20 -7.37 -2.35
CA ARG A 268 26.68 -7.99 -1.13
C ARG A 268 27.74 -8.78 -0.38
N ILE A 269 28.56 -9.57 -1.09
CA ILE A 269 29.68 -10.31 -0.48
C ILE A 269 30.66 -9.33 0.17
N LEU A 270 31.00 -8.22 -0.52
CA LEU A 270 31.87 -7.19 0.07
C LEU A 270 31.28 -6.58 1.35
N LYS A 271 29.97 -6.28 1.36
CA LYS A 271 29.27 -5.76 2.55
C LYS A 271 29.36 -6.75 3.73
N TYR A 272 29.17 -8.07 3.49
CA TYR A 272 29.31 -9.10 4.52
C TYR A 272 30.73 -9.20 5.04
N LEU A 273 31.73 -9.19 4.15
CA LEU A 273 33.15 -9.21 4.54
C LEU A 273 33.50 -7.97 5.36
N SER A 274 33.04 -6.78 4.92
CA SER A 274 33.26 -5.53 5.66
C SER A 274 32.65 -5.57 7.06
N PHE A 275 31.47 -6.13 7.20
CA PHE A 275 30.82 -6.32 8.51
C PHE A 275 31.63 -7.26 9.41
N LEU A 276 32.10 -8.40 8.89
CA LEU A 276 32.98 -9.32 9.64
C LEU A 276 34.29 -8.62 10.04
N PHE A 277 34.92 -7.91 9.13
CA PHE A 277 36.13 -7.16 9.46
C PHE A 277 35.90 -6.08 10.51
N ALA A 278 34.76 -5.39 10.46
CA ALA A 278 34.41 -4.39 11.46
C ALA A 278 34.31 -4.97 12.88
N ILE A 279 33.92 -6.25 13.00
CA ILE A 279 33.84 -6.95 14.29
C ILE A 279 35.22 -7.50 14.72
N TYR A 280 35.96 -8.11 13.79
CA TYR A 280 37.18 -8.83 14.13
C TYR A 280 38.44 -7.96 14.20
N LEU A 281 38.56 -6.93 13.34
CA LEU A 281 39.78 -6.10 13.28
C LEU A 281 40.10 -5.37 14.57
N PRO A 282 39.15 -4.72 15.29
CA PRO A 282 39.44 -4.07 16.56
C PRO A 282 39.92 -5.07 17.62
N SER A 283 39.26 -6.23 17.69
CA SER A 283 39.63 -7.29 18.64
C SER A 283 41.03 -7.88 18.33
N LEU A 284 41.32 -8.08 17.06
CA LEU A 284 42.62 -8.59 16.60
C LEU A 284 43.73 -7.54 16.85
N PHE A 285 43.45 -6.26 16.61
CA PHE A 285 44.41 -5.19 16.90
C PHE A 285 44.79 -5.16 18.40
N ILE A 286 43.80 -5.21 19.29
CA ILE A 286 44.04 -5.24 20.75
C ILE A 286 44.83 -6.47 21.10
N ALA A 287 44.45 -7.67 20.60
CA ALA A 287 45.17 -8.89 20.89
C ALA A 287 46.64 -8.84 20.43
N ILE A 288 46.93 -8.29 19.24
CA ILE A 288 48.32 -8.18 18.75
C ILE A 288 49.12 -7.20 19.60
N THR A 289 48.56 -6.06 19.97
CA THR A 289 49.25 -5.03 20.76
C THR A 289 49.51 -5.49 22.19
N ASP A 290 48.63 -6.31 22.78
CA ASP A 290 48.79 -6.82 24.14
C ASP A 290 49.76 -8.00 24.19
N PHE A 291 49.80 -8.87 23.16
CA PHE A 291 50.67 -10.06 23.16
C PHE A 291 52.01 -9.85 22.48
N HIS A 292 52.20 -8.80 21.68
CA HIS A 292 53.47 -8.41 21.04
C HIS A 292 53.73 -6.91 21.24
N PRO A 293 53.98 -6.47 22.47
CA PRO A 293 54.37 -5.06 22.70
C PRO A 293 55.86 -4.93 22.31
N GLU A 294 56.15 -4.42 21.08
CA GLU A 294 57.43 -3.85 20.72
C GLU A 294 57.39 -2.33 20.72
#